data_86ba9937fe53cc8b71feb818704a9fef
#
_entry.id   86ba9937fe53cc8b71feb818704a9fef
#
_cell.length_a   1.000
_cell.length_b   1.000
_cell.length_c   1.000
_cell.angle_alpha   90.00
_cell.angle_beta   90.00
_cell.angle_gamma   90.00
#
_symmetry.space_group_name_H-M   'P 1'
#
loop_
_entity.id
_entity.type
_entity.pdbx_description
1 polymer ?
#
loop_
_entity_poly.entity_id
_entity_poly.type
_entity_poly.pdbx_seq_one_letter_code
_entity_poly.pdbx_strand_id
1 'polypeptide(L)'
;MPLEIITVPCLSDNYAFLVHDLQSGKTAVVDAPEAGPIKAELSQRGWELSEIWLTHHHDDHIDGVPELLAAYSATVVGAKADVHRLPKLDRAVSDGDSFTFGGEVVQILDVSGHTIGHIALHLPETAALFTADSLMALGCGRLFEGTPAQMFASLQKTTAMPDETTVYSGHEYTASNAAFASTVDPENPALISRIMDITAKRKNSQPTVPSSLQLERATNPFLRAHDPAIQAHLNMVGAAPVDVFTEIRARKDRF
;
A
#
# COMPACT_ATOMS: atom_id res chain seq x y z
N MET A 1 -8.07 -15.60 -15.79
CA MET A 1 -7.11 -14.61 -16.36
C MET A 1 -6.83 -13.59 -15.25
N PRO A 2 -5.63 -13.02 -15.17
CA PRO A 2 -5.36 -12.01 -14.15
C PRO A 2 -6.35 -10.84 -14.26
N LEU A 3 -6.66 -10.23 -13.12
CA LEU A 3 -7.53 -9.06 -13.04
C LEU A 3 -6.83 -7.82 -13.61
N GLU A 4 -7.58 -6.93 -14.25
CA GLU A 4 -7.05 -5.64 -14.69
C GLU A 4 -7.03 -4.65 -13.52
N ILE A 5 -5.89 -4.00 -13.28
CA ILE A 5 -5.75 -3.02 -12.19
C ILE A 5 -5.44 -1.65 -12.76
N ILE A 6 -6.24 -0.65 -12.37
CA ILE A 6 -6.09 0.75 -12.80
C ILE A 6 -5.80 1.63 -11.59
N THR A 7 -4.71 2.39 -11.65
CA THR A 7 -4.39 3.41 -10.65
C THR A 7 -5.20 4.67 -10.94
N VAL A 8 -5.97 5.13 -9.96
CA VAL A 8 -6.78 6.34 -10.03
C VAL A 8 -6.18 7.39 -9.09
N PRO A 9 -5.57 8.46 -9.61
CA PRO A 9 -5.12 9.56 -8.76
C PRO A 9 -6.31 10.27 -8.11
N CYS A 10 -6.21 10.50 -6.81
CA CYS A 10 -7.20 11.17 -5.98
C CYS A 10 -6.55 12.23 -5.11
N LEU A 11 -7.31 13.26 -4.71
CA LEU A 11 -6.83 14.35 -3.87
C LEU A 11 -5.53 14.97 -4.41
N SER A 12 -4.54 15.27 -3.53
CA SER A 12 -3.24 15.83 -3.92
C SER A 12 -2.20 14.76 -4.28
N ASP A 13 -2.25 13.61 -3.60
CA ASP A 13 -1.23 12.57 -3.68
C ASP A 13 -1.74 11.14 -3.35
N ASN A 14 -3.05 10.97 -3.12
CA ASN A 14 -3.64 9.66 -2.88
C ASN A 14 -3.86 8.86 -4.17
N TYR A 15 -3.89 7.55 -4.02
CA TYR A 15 -4.30 6.61 -5.05
C TYR A 15 -5.45 5.73 -4.56
N ALA A 16 -6.50 5.61 -5.39
CA ALA A 16 -7.42 4.49 -5.38
C ALA A 16 -7.04 3.50 -6.48
N PHE A 17 -7.43 2.23 -6.35
CA PHE A 17 -7.14 1.22 -7.37
C PHE A 17 -8.43 0.52 -7.78
N LEU A 18 -8.79 0.60 -9.06
CA LEU A 18 -9.87 -0.21 -9.62
C LEU A 18 -9.32 -1.59 -9.98
N VAL A 19 -9.99 -2.63 -9.52
CA VAL A 19 -9.68 -4.04 -9.81
C VAL A 19 -10.84 -4.61 -10.60
N HIS A 20 -10.64 -4.94 -11.87
CA HIS A 20 -11.69 -5.34 -12.80
C HIS A 20 -11.52 -6.77 -13.30
N ASP A 21 -12.59 -7.54 -13.24
CA ASP A 21 -12.65 -8.86 -13.86
C ASP A 21 -13.36 -8.81 -15.21
N LEU A 22 -12.58 -9.00 -16.28
CA LEU A 22 -13.09 -9.00 -17.65
C LEU A 22 -14.13 -10.08 -17.94
N GLN A 23 -14.17 -11.18 -17.18
CA GLN A 23 -15.09 -12.28 -17.43
C GLN A 23 -16.47 -12.02 -16.83
N SER A 24 -16.55 -11.57 -15.60
CA SER A 24 -17.82 -11.28 -14.91
C SER A 24 -18.27 -9.84 -15.09
N GLY A 25 -17.42 -8.93 -15.53
CA GLY A 25 -17.67 -7.49 -15.61
C GLY A 25 -17.70 -6.80 -14.24
N LYS A 26 -17.34 -7.49 -13.15
CA LYS A 26 -17.29 -6.92 -11.80
C LYS A 26 -16.09 -6.02 -11.62
N THR A 27 -16.27 -4.92 -10.90
CA THR A 27 -15.19 -4.02 -10.50
C THR A 27 -15.22 -3.81 -9.00
N ALA A 28 -14.05 -3.93 -8.36
CA ALA A 28 -13.83 -3.46 -7.00
C ALA A 28 -12.99 -2.18 -7.03
N VAL A 29 -13.11 -1.34 -5.99
CA VAL A 29 -12.16 -0.26 -5.70
C VAL A 29 -11.47 -0.54 -4.38
N VAL A 30 -10.15 -0.40 -4.35
CA VAL A 30 -9.36 -0.41 -3.12
C VAL A 30 -9.15 1.02 -2.68
N ASP A 31 -9.67 1.33 -1.52
CA ASP A 31 -9.82 2.66 -0.93
C ASP A 31 -10.61 3.66 -1.81
N ALA A 32 -11.19 4.62 -1.17
CA ALA A 32 -12.01 5.63 -1.83
C ALA A 32 -11.73 7.03 -1.23
N PRO A 33 -10.60 7.65 -1.56
CA PRO A 33 -10.25 8.98 -1.06
C PRO A 33 -11.29 10.04 -1.41
N GLU A 34 -11.78 10.00 -2.64
CA GLU A 34 -12.84 10.86 -3.15
C GLU A 34 -13.59 10.15 -4.30
N ALA A 35 -14.88 10.37 -4.41
CA ALA A 35 -15.70 9.65 -5.37
C ALA A 35 -15.56 10.16 -6.82
N GLY A 36 -15.24 11.44 -7.01
CA GLY A 36 -15.23 12.08 -8.33
C GLY A 36 -14.34 11.39 -9.36
N PRO A 37 -13.01 11.28 -9.15
CA PRO A 37 -12.09 10.60 -10.07
C PRO A 37 -12.44 9.13 -10.28
N ILE A 38 -12.86 8.41 -9.22
CA ILE A 38 -13.24 7.01 -9.29
C ILE A 38 -14.45 6.82 -10.23
N LYS A 39 -15.49 7.63 -10.07
CA LYS A 39 -16.69 7.62 -10.94
C LYS A 39 -16.37 7.99 -12.37
N ALA A 40 -15.46 8.95 -12.58
CA ALA A 40 -15.03 9.35 -13.92
C ALA A 40 -14.33 8.20 -14.65
N GLU A 41 -13.41 7.49 -13.97
CA GLU A 41 -12.69 6.37 -14.55
C GLU A 41 -13.62 5.18 -14.83
N LEU A 42 -14.53 4.85 -13.90
CA LEU A 42 -15.57 3.83 -14.10
C LEU A 42 -16.43 4.15 -15.32
N SER A 43 -16.92 5.38 -15.43
CA SER A 43 -17.75 5.84 -16.54
C SER A 43 -17.01 5.79 -17.90
N GLN A 44 -15.73 6.23 -17.93
CA GLN A 44 -14.91 6.20 -19.13
C GLN A 44 -14.72 4.78 -19.67
N ARG A 45 -14.65 3.79 -18.77
CA ARG A 45 -14.48 2.37 -19.13
C ARG A 45 -15.79 1.63 -19.35
N GLY A 46 -16.91 2.22 -18.97
CA GLY A 46 -18.22 1.54 -18.97
C GLY A 46 -18.31 0.44 -17.91
N TRP A 47 -17.62 0.62 -16.76
CA TRP A 47 -17.59 -0.33 -15.66
C TRP A 47 -18.56 0.07 -14.55
N GLU A 48 -19.14 -0.95 -13.91
CA GLU A 48 -20.02 -0.79 -12.75
C GLU A 48 -19.28 -1.23 -11.47
N LEU A 49 -19.35 -0.41 -10.43
CA LEU A 49 -18.73 -0.72 -9.14
C LEU A 49 -19.57 -1.77 -8.38
N SER A 50 -18.95 -2.87 -8.00
CA SER A 50 -19.61 -3.97 -7.26
C SER A 50 -19.08 -4.16 -5.84
N GLU A 51 -17.84 -3.78 -5.57
CA GLU A 51 -17.24 -3.89 -4.23
C GLU A 51 -16.35 -2.68 -3.92
N ILE A 52 -16.26 -2.32 -2.64
CA ILE A 52 -15.34 -1.32 -2.07
C ILE A 52 -14.54 -2.01 -0.99
N TRP A 53 -13.23 -2.06 -1.12
CA TRP A 53 -12.32 -2.71 -0.18
C TRP A 53 -11.53 -1.63 0.57
N LEU A 54 -11.73 -1.53 1.88
CA LEU A 54 -11.11 -0.51 2.72
C LEU A 54 -9.95 -1.08 3.50
N THR A 55 -8.79 -0.45 3.38
CA THR A 55 -7.56 -0.88 4.04
C THR A 55 -7.48 -0.43 5.49
N HIS A 56 -7.87 0.82 5.76
CA HIS A 56 -7.89 1.41 7.10
C HIS A 56 -8.86 2.61 7.15
N HIS A 57 -8.99 3.25 8.31
CA HIS A 57 -10.08 4.19 8.61
C HIS A 57 -9.75 5.67 8.37
N HIS A 58 -8.56 6.05 7.90
CA HIS A 58 -8.26 7.46 7.69
C HIS A 58 -9.16 8.07 6.62
N ASP A 59 -9.57 9.32 6.84
CA ASP A 59 -10.55 10.03 6.01
C ASP A 59 -10.16 10.04 4.53
N ASP A 60 -8.88 10.24 4.24
CA ASP A 60 -8.33 10.23 2.89
C ASP A 60 -8.23 8.85 2.22
N HIS A 61 -8.84 7.82 2.83
CA HIS A 61 -9.05 6.49 2.26
C HIS A 61 -10.52 6.08 2.24
N ILE A 62 -11.42 6.81 2.91
CA ILE A 62 -12.82 6.42 3.07
C ILE A 62 -13.84 7.51 2.74
N ASP A 63 -13.46 8.79 2.63
CA ASP A 63 -14.39 9.92 2.47
C ASP A 63 -15.25 9.84 1.20
N GLY A 64 -14.78 9.17 0.15
CA GLY A 64 -15.55 8.94 -1.07
C GLY A 64 -16.62 7.85 -0.97
N VAL A 65 -16.59 7.00 0.07
CA VAL A 65 -17.49 5.83 0.18
C VAL A 65 -18.97 6.20 0.17
N PRO A 66 -19.46 7.20 0.93
CA PRO A 66 -20.88 7.52 0.94
C PRO A 66 -21.42 7.93 -0.45
N GLU A 67 -20.64 8.71 -1.21
CA GLU A 67 -21.02 9.15 -2.55
C GLU A 67 -20.98 8.00 -3.56
N LEU A 68 -20.02 7.07 -3.46
CA LEU A 68 -19.96 5.88 -4.27
C LEU A 68 -21.18 4.97 -4.01
N LEU A 69 -21.56 4.75 -2.74
CA LEU A 69 -22.73 3.96 -2.36
C LEU A 69 -24.06 4.62 -2.77
N ALA A 70 -24.10 5.93 -2.90
CA ALA A 70 -25.28 6.62 -3.44
C ALA A 70 -25.43 6.41 -4.95
N ALA A 71 -24.34 6.12 -5.67
CA ALA A 71 -24.32 5.93 -7.12
C ALA A 71 -24.34 4.45 -7.53
N TYR A 72 -23.78 3.56 -6.72
CA TYR A 72 -23.59 2.14 -7.04
C TYR A 72 -24.08 1.22 -5.93
N SER A 73 -24.56 0.04 -6.31
CA SER A 73 -24.95 -1.02 -5.37
C SER A 73 -23.72 -1.89 -5.05
N ALA A 74 -22.78 -1.35 -4.25
CA ALA A 74 -21.53 -2.00 -3.96
C ALA A 74 -21.47 -2.59 -2.53
N THR A 75 -20.80 -3.74 -2.37
CA THR A 75 -20.53 -4.38 -1.08
C THR A 75 -19.29 -3.77 -0.46
N VAL A 76 -19.36 -3.33 0.80
CA VAL A 76 -18.21 -2.75 1.52
C VAL A 76 -17.50 -3.82 2.35
N VAL A 77 -16.21 -4.00 2.10
CA VAL A 77 -15.31 -4.93 2.81
C VAL A 77 -14.27 -4.13 3.58
N GLY A 78 -13.99 -4.50 4.81
CA GLY A 78 -12.96 -3.81 5.62
C GLY A 78 -12.61 -4.57 6.89
N ALA A 79 -11.64 -4.05 7.63
CA ALA A 79 -11.12 -4.70 8.83
C ALA A 79 -12.15 -4.81 9.95
N LYS A 80 -12.34 -6.02 10.47
CA LYS A 80 -13.19 -6.27 11.65
C LYS A 80 -12.70 -5.51 12.88
N ALA A 81 -11.40 -5.34 13.03
CA ALA A 81 -10.81 -4.61 14.14
C ALA A 81 -11.23 -3.12 14.15
N ASP A 82 -11.53 -2.55 12.98
CA ASP A 82 -11.88 -1.14 12.79
C ASP A 82 -13.36 -0.89 12.44
N VAL A 83 -14.23 -1.86 12.62
CA VAL A 83 -15.67 -1.76 12.29
C VAL A 83 -16.36 -0.54 12.94
N HIS A 84 -15.83 -0.04 14.03
CA HIS A 84 -16.37 1.11 14.77
C HIS A 84 -15.90 2.48 14.21
N ARG A 85 -14.93 2.49 13.31
CA ARG A 85 -14.36 3.69 12.67
C ARG A 85 -14.59 3.71 11.15
N LEU A 86 -14.73 2.54 10.54
CA LEU A 86 -15.01 2.41 9.12
C LEU A 86 -16.48 2.70 8.79
N PRO A 87 -16.81 3.09 7.54
CA PRO A 87 -18.17 3.04 7.04
C PRO A 87 -18.81 1.67 7.31
N LYS A 88 -20.15 1.60 7.31
CA LYS A 88 -20.84 0.32 7.56
C LYS A 88 -20.31 -0.76 6.62
N LEU A 89 -19.74 -1.81 7.19
CA LEU A 89 -19.24 -2.95 6.44
C LEU A 89 -20.37 -3.96 6.19
N ASP A 90 -20.42 -4.48 4.96
CA ASP A 90 -21.22 -5.65 4.62
C ASP A 90 -20.45 -6.94 4.89
N ARG A 91 -19.11 -6.87 4.79
CA ARG A 91 -18.18 -7.96 5.10
C ARG A 91 -17.03 -7.44 5.96
N ALA A 92 -16.97 -7.86 7.21
CA ALA A 92 -15.84 -7.60 8.11
C ALA A 92 -14.86 -8.77 8.05
N VAL A 93 -13.56 -8.47 7.83
CA VAL A 93 -12.49 -9.46 7.63
C VAL A 93 -11.36 -9.28 8.64
N SER A 94 -10.62 -10.35 8.89
CA SER A 94 -9.48 -10.43 9.82
C SER A 94 -8.27 -11.08 9.17
N ASP A 95 -7.11 -11.03 9.81
CA ASP A 95 -5.87 -11.71 9.36
C ASP A 95 -6.12 -13.19 9.05
N GLY A 96 -5.68 -13.66 7.90
CA GLY A 96 -5.86 -15.01 7.42
C GLY A 96 -7.22 -15.33 6.79
N ASP A 97 -8.20 -14.42 6.87
CA ASP A 97 -9.44 -14.56 6.11
C ASP A 97 -9.17 -14.44 4.60
N SER A 98 -10.12 -14.94 3.82
CA SER A 98 -10.12 -14.78 2.37
C SER A 98 -11.53 -14.73 1.81
N PHE A 99 -11.66 -14.17 0.61
CA PHE A 99 -12.89 -14.18 -0.16
C PHE A 99 -12.56 -14.29 -1.65
N THR A 100 -13.56 -14.54 -2.49
CA THR A 100 -13.35 -14.66 -3.93
C THR A 100 -13.90 -13.44 -4.66
N PHE A 101 -13.09 -12.89 -5.58
CA PHE A 101 -13.48 -11.84 -6.51
C PHE A 101 -12.97 -12.17 -7.91
N GLY A 102 -13.83 -12.11 -8.93
CA GLY A 102 -13.44 -12.43 -10.32
C GLY A 102 -12.86 -13.84 -10.50
N GLY A 103 -13.27 -14.80 -9.65
CA GLY A 103 -12.70 -16.16 -9.66
C GLY A 103 -11.37 -16.31 -8.93
N GLU A 104 -10.72 -15.23 -8.53
CA GLU A 104 -9.47 -15.23 -7.78
C GLU A 104 -9.71 -15.11 -6.26
N VAL A 105 -8.84 -15.73 -5.46
CA VAL A 105 -8.85 -15.61 -4.01
C VAL A 105 -8.16 -14.32 -3.58
N VAL A 106 -8.87 -13.47 -2.84
CA VAL A 106 -8.31 -12.30 -2.15
C VAL A 106 -7.98 -12.70 -0.72
N GLN A 107 -6.70 -12.68 -0.37
CA GLN A 107 -6.19 -13.01 0.97
C GLN A 107 -6.02 -11.74 1.80
N ILE A 108 -6.40 -11.80 3.08
CA ILE A 108 -6.31 -10.69 4.01
C ILE A 108 -5.12 -10.86 4.94
N LEU A 109 -4.32 -9.80 5.06
CA LEU A 109 -3.22 -9.73 6.02
C LEU A 109 -3.46 -8.55 6.97
N ASP A 110 -3.34 -8.78 8.27
CA ASP A 110 -3.17 -7.68 9.23
C ASP A 110 -1.77 -7.09 9.02
N VAL A 111 -1.74 -5.79 8.73
CA VAL A 111 -0.52 -5.02 8.56
C VAL A 111 -0.52 -3.79 9.48
N SER A 112 -1.00 -3.99 10.70
CA SER A 112 -1.05 -2.98 11.76
C SER A 112 0.30 -2.31 11.99
N GLY A 113 0.25 -1.02 12.32
CA GLY A 113 1.41 -0.19 12.58
C GLY A 113 1.11 1.28 12.31
N HIS A 114 0.72 1.62 11.10
CA HIS A 114 0.21 2.95 10.75
C HIS A 114 -1.08 3.24 11.53
N THR A 115 -2.06 2.36 11.40
CA THR A 115 -3.20 2.23 12.33
C THR A 115 -3.26 0.81 12.89
N ILE A 116 -4.05 0.58 13.96
CA ILE A 116 -4.16 -0.76 14.57
C ILE A 116 -5.05 -1.69 13.74
N GLY A 117 -6.03 -1.18 13.02
CA GLY A 117 -6.93 -1.98 12.20
C GLY A 117 -6.56 -2.05 10.71
N HIS A 118 -5.29 -1.77 10.37
CA HIS A 118 -4.86 -1.74 8.96
C HIS A 118 -4.73 -3.15 8.38
N ILE A 119 -5.35 -3.38 7.21
CA ILE A 119 -5.22 -4.63 6.45
C ILE A 119 -4.59 -4.38 5.07
N ALA A 120 -3.92 -5.40 4.55
CA ALA A 120 -3.51 -5.48 3.15
C ALA A 120 -4.32 -6.58 2.45
N LEU A 121 -4.54 -6.39 1.14
CA LEU A 121 -5.23 -7.38 0.30
C LEU A 121 -4.22 -7.95 -0.70
N HIS A 122 -4.07 -9.27 -0.70
CA HIS A 122 -3.17 -9.99 -1.60
C HIS A 122 -3.96 -10.83 -2.59
N LEU A 123 -3.67 -10.64 -3.86
CA LEU A 123 -4.24 -11.36 -5.00
C LEU A 123 -3.11 -12.18 -5.65
N PRO A 124 -2.93 -13.44 -5.25
CA PRO A 124 -1.75 -14.23 -5.64
C PRO A 124 -1.69 -14.56 -7.14
N GLU A 125 -2.83 -14.79 -7.81
CA GLU A 125 -2.85 -15.13 -9.24
C GLU A 125 -2.58 -13.91 -10.12
N THR A 126 -3.03 -12.73 -9.69
CA THR A 126 -2.73 -11.43 -10.33
C THR A 126 -1.36 -10.89 -9.89
N ALA A 127 -0.71 -11.50 -8.90
CA ALA A 127 0.53 -11.05 -8.26
C ALA A 127 0.44 -9.60 -7.77
N ALA A 128 -0.67 -9.23 -7.13
CA ALA A 128 -0.95 -7.88 -6.65
C ALA A 128 -1.10 -7.85 -5.12
N LEU A 129 -0.50 -6.84 -4.49
CA LEU A 129 -0.57 -6.59 -3.05
C LEU A 129 -0.91 -5.12 -2.79
N PHE A 130 -2.11 -4.87 -2.28
CA PHE A 130 -2.56 -3.54 -1.89
C PHE A 130 -2.20 -3.31 -0.42
N THR A 131 -1.24 -2.44 -0.19
CA THR A 131 -0.64 -2.18 1.14
C THR A 131 -1.02 -0.83 1.71
N ALA A 132 -1.61 0.05 0.91
CA ALA A 132 -1.94 1.42 1.28
C ALA A 132 -0.82 2.08 2.10
N ASP A 133 -1.07 2.38 3.37
CA ASP A 133 -0.16 3.10 4.26
C ASP A 133 0.67 2.20 5.18
N SER A 134 0.73 0.90 4.91
CA SER A 134 1.68 0.01 5.58
C SER A 134 3.04 0.02 4.85
N LEU A 135 3.20 -0.76 3.77
CA LEU A 135 4.38 -0.73 2.91
C LEU A 135 4.18 0.30 1.80
N MET A 136 5.04 1.31 1.75
CA MET A 136 5.05 2.32 0.70
C MET A 136 6.29 2.19 -0.19
N ALA A 137 6.21 2.73 -1.41
CA ALA A 137 7.36 2.82 -2.29
C ALA A 137 8.51 3.59 -1.61
N LEU A 138 9.65 2.90 -1.39
CA LEU A 138 10.83 3.37 -0.62
C LEU A 138 10.52 3.78 0.83
N GLY A 139 9.42 3.33 1.41
CA GLY A 139 9.02 3.76 2.75
C GLY A 139 8.08 2.80 3.46
N CYS A 140 7.60 3.25 4.59
CA CYS A 140 6.43 2.72 5.28
C CYS A 140 5.65 3.87 5.92
N GLY A 141 4.39 3.65 6.23
CA GLY A 141 3.53 4.64 6.87
C GLY A 141 4.06 5.14 8.20
N ARG A 142 3.68 6.36 8.56
CA ARG A 142 3.93 6.92 9.88
C ARG A 142 3.16 6.10 10.93
N LEU A 143 3.73 5.96 12.12
CA LEU A 143 3.11 5.22 13.21
C LEU A 143 2.22 6.16 14.03
N PHE A 144 0.93 6.22 13.72
CA PHE A 144 -0.02 7.02 14.49
C PHE A 144 -0.54 6.26 15.71
N GLU A 145 -0.71 4.94 15.60
CA GLU A 145 -1.34 4.11 16.63
C GLU A 145 -0.46 2.94 17.07
N GLY A 146 0.25 2.32 16.12
CA GLY A 146 1.06 1.15 16.40
C GLY A 146 2.47 1.48 16.88
N THR A 147 3.22 0.42 17.15
CA THR A 147 4.63 0.50 17.56
C THR A 147 5.57 0.14 16.39
N PRO A 148 6.85 0.55 16.45
CA PRO A 148 7.85 0.12 15.46
C PRO A 148 7.95 -1.40 15.33
N ALA A 149 7.84 -2.14 16.44
CA ALA A 149 7.87 -3.59 16.42
C ALA A 149 6.66 -4.21 15.70
N GLN A 150 5.47 -3.63 15.86
CA GLN A 150 4.27 -4.08 15.13
C GLN A 150 4.43 -3.81 13.62
N MET A 151 4.80 -2.60 13.21
CA MET A 151 5.02 -2.28 11.80
C MET A 151 6.13 -3.16 11.19
N PHE A 152 7.24 -3.36 11.91
CA PHE A 152 8.30 -4.25 11.45
C PHE A 152 7.76 -5.67 11.20
N ALA A 153 7.00 -6.24 12.13
CA ALA A 153 6.38 -7.55 11.97
C ALA A 153 5.38 -7.59 10.79
N SER A 154 4.60 -6.54 10.59
CA SER A 154 3.68 -6.38 9.46
C SER A 154 4.42 -6.37 8.12
N LEU A 155 5.52 -5.62 8.02
CA LEU A 155 6.34 -5.58 6.81
C LEU A 155 7.01 -6.93 6.52
N GLN A 156 7.41 -7.70 7.55
CA GLN A 156 7.95 -9.05 7.35
C GLN A 156 6.94 -10.00 6.70
N LYS A 157 5.64 -9.88 6.99
CA LYS A 157 4.60 -10.67 6.29
C LYS A 157 4.60 -10.38 4.79
N THR A 158 4.72 -9.12 4.39
CA THR A 158 4.74 -8.72 2.98
C THR A 158 6.00 -9.21 2.26
N THR A 159 7.14 -9.22 2.94
CA THR A 159 8.41 -9.71 2.36
C THR A 159 8.47 -11.22 2.15
N ALA A 160 7.52 -12.01 2.64
CA ALA A 160 7.45 -13.43 2.39
C ALA A 160 6.86 -13.79 1.00
N MET A 161 6.32 -12.80 0.27
CA MET A 161 5.69 -13.00 -1.04
C MET A 161 6.71 -13.07 -2.18
N PRO A 162 6.33 -13.57 -3.38
CA PRO A 162 7.20 -13.62 -4.55
C PRO A 162 7.72 -12.25 -5.00
N ASP A 163 8.90 -12.21 -5.58
CA ASP A 163 9.57 -10.97 -6.03
C ASP A 163 8.79 -10.21 -7.12
N GLU A 164 8.05 -10.94 -7.96
CA GLU A 164 7.18 -10.40 -9.01
C GLU A 164 5.91 -9.73 -8.48
N THR A 165 5.60 -9.85 -7.19
CA THR A 165 4.44 -9.21 -6.59
C THR A 165 4.50 -7.70 -6.77
N THR A 166 3.45 -7.13 -7.36
CA THR A 166 3.30 -5.69 -7.53
C THR A 166 2.66 -5.07 -6.29
N VAL A 167 3.34 -4.09 -5.70
CA VAL A 167 2.93 -3.40 -4.47
C VAL A 167 2.22 -2.10 -4.82
N TYR A 168 0.98 -1.97 -4.37
CA TYR A 168 0.11 -0.81 -4.56
C TYR A 168 -0.03 -0.06 -3.24
N SER A 169 0.74 1.01 -3.07
CA SER A 169 0.70 1.88 -1.88
C SER A 169 -0.25 3.07 -2.05
N GLY A 170 -0.74 3.61 -0.94
CA GLY A 170 -1.83 4.59 -0.93
C GLY A 170 -1.48 5.98 -1.45
N HIS A 171 -0.17 6.35 -1.53
CA HIS A 171 0.25 7.71 -1.80
C HIS A 171 1.45 7.83 -2.75
N GLU A 172 1.54 8.97 -3.44
CA GLU A 172 2.68 9.38 -4.27
C GLU A 172 3.78 10.05 -3.40
N TYR A 173 4.28 9.36 -2.40
CA TYR A 173 5.34 9.85 -1.51
C TYR A 173 6.75 9.43 -1.92
N THR A 174 6.90 8.74 -3.05
CA THR A 174 8.13 8.06 -3.45
C THR A 174 9.32 9.02 -3.56
N ALA A 175 9.14 10.24 -4.09
CA ALA A 175 10.23 11.20 -4.21
C ALA A 175 10.74 11.66 -2.83
N SER A 176 9.85 11.94 -1.88
CA SER A 176 10.22 12.29 -0.50
C SER A 176 10.85 11.09 0.24
N ASN A 177 10.33 9.89 0.02
CA ASN A 177 10.89 8.66 0.57
C ASN A 177 12.28 8.37 -0.02
N ALA A 178 12.49 8.60 -1.30
CA ALA A 178 13.78 8.46 -1.97
C ALA A 178 14.84 9.41 -1.40
N ALA A 179 14.47 10.68 -1.18
CA ALA A 179 15.35 11.66 -0.53
C ALA A 179 15.75 11.21 0.88
N PHE A 180 14.81 10.66 1.66
CA PHE A 180 15.12 10.09 2.96
C PHE A 180 15.99 8.82 2.86
N ALA A 181 15.61 7.87 1.99
CA ALA A 181 16.34 6.61 1.82
C ALA A 181 17.82 6.84 1.50
N SER A 182 18.13 7.87 0.70
CA SER A 182 19.54 8.24 0.40
C SER A 182 20.34 8.69 1.62
N THR A 183 19.69 9.12 2.71
CA THR A 183 20.37 9.46 3.97
C THR A 183 20.65 8.23 4.84
N VAL A 184 20.04 7.09 4.53
CA VAL A 184 20.15 5.83 5.29
C VAL A 184 21.02 4.81 4.58
N ASP A 185 20.93 4.73 3.25
CA ASP A 185 21.62 3.74 2.40
C ASP A 185 22.27 4.43 1.17
N PRO A 186 23.19 5.41 1.40
CA PRO A 186 23.68 6.31 0.34
C PRO A 186 24.52 5.63 -0.72
N GLU A 187 25.13 4.47 -0.42
CA GLU A 187 26.04 3.78 -1.33
C GLU A 187 25.35 2.62 -2.09
N ASN A 188 24.05 2.41 -1.89
CA ASN A 188 23.30 1.37 -2.57
C ASN A 188 23.10 1.70 -4.06
N PRO A 189 23.75 0.96 -5.00
CA PRO A 189 23.65 1.29 -6.42
C PRO A 189 22.24 1.12 -7.00
N ALA A 190 21.45 0.18 -6.46
CA ALA A 190 20.06 -0.01 -6.86
C ALA A 190 19.19 1.17 -6.43
N LEU A 191 19.42 1.71 -5.23
CA LEU A 191 18.72 2.90 -4.74
C LEU A 191 19.09 4.14 -5.57
N ILE A 192 20.39 4.34 -5.87
CA ILE A 192 20.86 5.44 -6.71
C ILE A 192 20.19 5.40 -8.09
N SER A 193 20.15 4.24 -8.74
CA SER A 193 19.46 4.07 -10.03
C SER A 193 17.97 4.36 -9.91
N ARG A 194 17.30 3.84 -8.87
CA ARG A 194 15.87 4.07 -8.65
C ARG A 194 15.55 5.55 -8.42
N ILE A 195 16.41 6.30 -7.71
CA ILE A 195 16.23 7.75 -7.51
C ILE A 195 16.26 8.52 -8.84
N MET A 196 17.13 8.13 -9.77
CA MET A 196 17.18 8.75 -11.12
C MET A 196 15.88 8.49 -11.88
N ASP A 197 15.36 7.26 -11.85
CA ASP A 197 14.11 6.89 -12.50
C ASP A 197 12.91 7.63 -11.90
N ILE A 198 12.83 7.72 -10.57
CA ILE A 198 11.80 8.48 -9.85
C ILE A 198 11.84 9.95 -10.25
N THR A 199 13.04 10.54 -10.29
CA THR A 199 13.23 11.95 -10.67
C THR A 199 12.74 12.19 -12.09
N ALA A 200 13.06 11.30 -13.03
CA ALA A 200 12.63 11.39 -14.43
C ALA A 200 11.09 11.26 -14.55
N LYS A 201 10.48 10.30 -13.86
CA LYS A 201 9.02 10.11 -13.82
C LYS A 201 8.32 11.35 -13.25
N ARG A 202 8.73 11.81 -12.07
CA ARG A 202 8.09 12.95 -11.39
C ARG A 202 8.24 14.28 -12.17
N LYS A 203 9.35 14.46 -12.86
CA LYS A 203 9.53 15.61 -13.78
C LYS A 203 8.48 15.64 -14.91
N ASN A 204 8.00 14.46 -15.31
CA ASN A 204 6.97 14.30 -16.34
C ASN A 204 5.56 14.07 -15.74
N SER A 205 5.36 14.34 -14.44
CA SER A 205 4.10 14.09 -13.70
C SER A 205 3.60 12.64 -13.80
N GLN A 206 4.51 11.69 -14.05
CA GLN A 206 4.18 10.26 -14.10
C GLN A 206 4.17 9.66 -12.69
N PRO A 207 3.24 8.73 -12.39
CA PRO A 207 3.20 8.04 -11.09
C PRO A 207 4.43 7.16 -10.91
N THR A 208 4.82 6.98 -9.63
CA THR A 208 5.91 6.08 -9.25
C THR A 208 5.40 4.85 -8.48
N VAL A 209 4.10 4.80 -8.23
CA VAL A 209 3.33 3.67 -7.72
C VAL A 209 2.48 3.13 -8.89
N PRO A 210 2.37 1.79 -9.04
CA PRO A 210 2.92 0.75 -8.19
C PRO A 210 4.42 0.47 -8.41
N SER A 211 5.01 -0.34 -7.50
CA SER A 211 6.38 -0.83 -7.59
C SER A 211 6.44 -2.36 -7.38
N SER A 212 7.50 -3.04 -7.85
CA SER A 212 7.66 -4.48 -7.57
C SER A 212 8.22 -4.70 -6.16
N LEU A 213 7.84 -5.80 -5.52
CA LEU A 213 8.38 -6.19 -4.23
C LEU A 213 9.90 -6.46 -4.30
N GLN A 214 10.39 -6.99 -5.44
CA GLN A 214 11.82 -7.10 -5.71
C GLN A 214 12.55 -5.75 -5.57
N LEU A 215 11.97 -4.70 -6.18
CA LEU A 215 12.55 -3.36 -6.13
C LEU A 215 12.50 -2.77 -4.71
N GLU A 216 11.40 -3.02 -3.98
CA GLU A 216 11.30 -2.62 -2.58
C GLU A 216 12.35 -3.32 -1.70
N ARG A 217 12.52 -4.63 -1.83
CA ARG A 217 13.57 -5.37 -1.11
C ARG A 217 14.98 -4.88 -1.40
N ALA A 218 15.24 -4.48 -2.64
CA ALA A 218 16.55 -4.01 -3.05
C ALA A 218 16.86 -2.58 -2.56
N THR A 219 15.84 -1.75 -2.29
CA THR A 219 16.05 -0.30 -2.14
C THR A 219 15.35 0.34 -0.95
N ASN A 220 14.28 -0.27 -0.40
CA ASN A 220 13.51 0.31 0.70
C ASN A 220 14.24 0.09 2.04
N PRO A 221 14.72 1.13 2.72
CA PRO A 221 15.50 0.96 3.95
C PRO A 221 14.71 0.30 5.08
N PHE A 222 13.40 0.40 5.09
CA PHE A 222 12.54 -0.23 6.10
C PHE A 222 12.44 -1.76 5.93
N LEU A 223 12.66 -2.29 4.72
CA LEU A 223 12.77 -3.72 4.48
C LEU A 223 14.21 -4.24 4.64
N ARG A 224 15.18 -3.35 4.71
CA ARG A 224 16.62 -3.64 4.73
C ARG A 224 17.28 -3.38 6.09
N ALA A 225 16.53 -3.27 7.16
CA ALA A 225 17.04 -3.05 8.52
C ALA A 225 18.07 -4.11 8.99
N HIS A 226 18.11 -5.27 8.34
CA HIS A 226 19.11 -6.33 8.58
C HIS A 226 20.41 -6.14 7.78
N ASP A 227 20.44 -5.21 6.82
CA ASP A 227 21.58 -5.00 5.93
C ASP A 227 22.80 -4.45 6.69
N PRO A 228 23.99 -5.10 6.61
CA PRO A 228 25.18 -4.64 7.32
C PRO A 228 25.67 -3.24 6.94
N ALA A 229 25.46 -2.81 5.68
CA ALA A 229 25.85 -1.47 5.24
C ALA A 229 25.00 -0.40 5.90
N ILE A 230 23.67 -0.61 5.98
CA ILE A 230 22.74 0.26 6.70
C ILE A 230 23.11 0.30 8.20
N GLN A 231 23.33 -0.87 8.81
CA GLN A 231 23.73 -0.94 10.23
C GLN A 231 25.05 -0.19 10.51
N ALA A 232 26.03 -0.35 9.63
CA ALA A 232 27.30 0.37 9.76
C ALA A 232 27.11 1.89 9.60
N HIS A 233 26.35 2.31 8.59
CA HIS A 233 26.07 3.73 8.34
C HIS A 233 25.31 4.40 9.50
N LEU A 234 24.41 3.66 10.17
CA LEU A 234 23.67 4.13 11.32
C LEU A 234 24.43 4.01 12.66
N ASN A 235 25.64 3.44 12.68
CA ASN A 235 26.41 3.06 13.87
C ASN A 235 25.68 2.03 14.75
N MET A 236 25.00 1.07 14.15
CA MET A 236 24.17 0.03 14.79
C MET A 236 24.60 -1.39 14.41
N VAL A 237 25.89 -1.60 14.13
CA VAL A 237 26.42 -2.92 13.75
C VAL A 237 26.10 -3.97 14.81
N GLY A 238 25.45 -5.06 14.40
CA GLY A 238 25.04 -6.16 15.28
C GLY A 238 23.77 -5.92 16.09
N ALA A 239 23.10 -4.78 15.91
CA ALA A 239 21.80 -4.54 16.52
C ALA A 239 20.72 -5.45 15.90
N ALA A 240 19.68 -5.75 16.67
CA ALA A 240 18.55 -6.49 16.14
C ALA A 240 17.86 -5.68 15.02
N PRO A 241 17.41 -6.32 13.93
CA PRO A 241 16.76 -5.61 12.81
C PRO A 241 15.58 -4.72 13.23
N VAL A 242 14.82 -5.10 14.24
CA VAL A 242 13.70 -4.30 14.78
C VAL A 242 14.19 -2.99 15.42
N ASP A 243 15.36 -3.00 16.06
CA ASP A 243 15.95 -1.79 16.66
C ASP A 243 16.46 -0.84 15.58
N VAL A 244 17.10 -1.40 14.52
CA VAL A 244 17.51 -0.64 13.34
C VAL A 244 16.31 -0.03 12.63
N PHE A 245 15.24 -0.80 12.43
CA PHE A 245 13.97 -0.30 11.88
C PHE A 245 13.43 0.86 12.73
N THR A 246 13.44 0.72 14.05
CA THR A 246 12.99 1.74 14.99
C THR A 246 13.75 3.05 14.82
N GLU A 247 15.08 2.97 14.69
CA GLU A 247 15.93 4.15 14.45
C GLU A 247 15.66 4.76 13.07
N ILE A 248 15.52 3.94 12.01
CA ILE A 248 15.17 4.43 10.67
C ILE A 248 13.82 5.18 10.72
N ARG A 249 12.80 4.62 11.37
CA ARG A 249 11.49 5.27 11.49
C ARG A 249 11.57 6.59 12.27
N ALA A 250 12.30 6.59 13.40
CA ALA A 250 12.51 7.79 14.19
C ALA A 250 13.27 8.89 13.43
N ARG A 251 14.25 8.53 12.56
CA ARG A 251 14.92 9.49 11.66
C ARG A 251 13.93 10.04 10.63
N LYS A 252 13.11 9.18 10.01
CA LYS A 252 12.12 9.63 9.02
C LYS A 252 11.09 10.57 9.62
N ASP A 253 10.70 10.38 10.89
CA ASP A 253 9.73 11.25 11.56
C ASP A 253 10.28 12.66 11.86
N ARG A 254 11.60 12.82 11.85
CA ARG A 254 12.31 14.09 12.03
C ARG A 254 12.80 14.71 10.72
N PHE A 255 12.72 13.99 9.61
CA PHE A 255 13.16 14.40 8.28
C PHE A 255 12.10 15.28 7.60
#